data_aa51ede12e03e64b108fe54801248f09
#
_entry.id   aa51ede12e03e64b108fe54801248f09
#
_cell.length_a   1.000
_cell.length_b   1.000
_cell.length_c   1.000
_cell.angle_alpha   90.00
_cell.angle_beta   90.00
_cell.angle_gamma   90.00
#
_symmetry.space_group_name_H-M   'P 1'
#
loop_
_entity.id
_entity.type
_entity.pdbx_description
1 polymer ?
#
loop_
_entity_poly.entity_id
_entity_poly.type
_entity_poly.pdbx_seq_one_letter_code
_entity_poly.pdbx_strand_id
1 'polypeptide(L)'
;MNENKQALQVAALRDGTVIDHIPSEKLFTIVRLLGLEHMTNNITIGFNLESKKLGRKGIIKIAGKFFCDEEINRISVVAPHVKLNIIRDYEVVEKKEVQMPDELKAIIKCANPKCITNNEPMATLFHVVDKDNCIVKCHYCEKEQNRNEIEII
;
A
#
# COMPACT_ATOMS: atom_id res chain seq x y z
N MET A 1 12.32 -29.31 11.42
CA MET A 1 12.24 -28.50 10.31
C MET A 1 11.07 -27.57 10.34
N ASN A 2 11.21 -26.62 11.27
CA ASN A 2 10.17 -25.66 11.57
C ASN A 2 9.91 -24.66 10.42
N GLU A 3 10.95 -24.37 9.63
CA GLU A 3 10.84 -23.46 8.50
C GLU A 3 9.91 -24.00 7.42
N ASN A 4 9.99 -25.32 7.13
CA ASN A 4 9.11 -25.94 6.14
C ASN A 4 7.65 -25.99 6.59
N LYS A 5 7.39 -26.14 7.88
CA LYS A 5 6.03 -26.12 8.42
C LYS A 5 5.43 -24.72 8.34
N GLN A 6 6.22 -23.69 8.63
CA GLN A 6 5.77 -22.30 8.52
C GLN A 6 5.49 -21.90 7.07
N ALA A 7 6.34 -22.34 6.14
CA ALA A 7 6.14 -22.08 4.72
C ALA A 7 4.91 -22.79 4.16
N LEU A 8 4.57 -23.98 4.70
CA LEU A 8 3.40 -24.74 4.27
C LEU A 8 2.07 -24.23 4.84
N GLN A 9 2.12 -23.49 5.96
CA GLN A 9 0.91 -22.86 6.52
C GLN A 9 0.37 -21.74 5.64
N VAL A 10 1.21 -21.16 4.80
CA VAL A 10 0.80 -20.15 3.85
C VAL A 10 0.88 -20.81 2.48
N ALA A 11 -0.28 -20.98 1.83
CA ALA A 11 -0.36 -21.63 0.53
C ALA A 11 0.64 -21.05 -0.45
N ALA A 12 1.36 -21.92 -1.15
CA ALA A 12 2.30 -21.50 -2.19
C ALA A 12 1.55 -20.81 -3.31
N LEU A 13 2.04 -19.66 -3.75
CA LEU A 13 1.46 -18.89 -4.82
C LEU A 13 2.21 -19.19 -6.11
N ARG A 14 1.48 -19.64 -7.13
CA ARG A 14 2.08 -19.91 -8.44
C ARG A 14 2.46 -18.61 -9.15
N ASP A 15 1.48 -17.75 -9.36
CA ASP A 15 1.65 -16.45 -9.99
C ASP A 15 0.84 -15.42 -9.22
N GLY A 16 1.40 -14.26 -9.01
CA GLY A 16 0.70 -13.18 -8.33
C GLY A 16 1.63 -12.30 -7.50
N THR A 17 1.06 -11.65 -6.51
CA THR A 17 1.77 -10.70 -5.67
C THR A 17 1.60 -11.04 -4.19
N VAL A 18 2.68 -10.95 -3.45
CA VAL A 18 2.67 -11.01 -1.99
C VAL A 18 3.03 -9.65 -1.45
N ILE A 19 2.14 -9.09 -0.63
CA ILE A 19 2.40 -7.84 0.09
C ILE A 19 2.75 -8.22 1.52
N ASP A 20 3.99 -8.03 1.91
CA ASP A 20 4.52 -8.44 3.21
C ASP A 20 4.99 -7.24 4.03
N HIS A 21 5.24 -7.48 5.30
CA HIS A 21 5.69 -6.45 6.26
C HIS A 21 4.69 -5.29 6.40
N ILE A 22 3.40 -5.62 6.33
CA ILE A 22 2.34 -4.64 6.55
C ILE A 22 2.19 -4.47 8.06
N PRO A 23 2.28 -3.24 8.60
CA PRO A 23 1.92 -3.02 10.01
C PRO A 23 0.50 -3.53 10.26
N SER A 24 0.29 -4.33 11.31
CA SER A 24 -1.00 -4.98 11.54
C SER A 24 -2.17 -4.00 11.57
N GLU A 25 -1.98 -2.82 12.15
CA GLU A 25 -3.03 -1.78 12.21
C GLU A 25 -3.38 -1.18 10.85
N LYS A 26 -2.57 -1.44 9.82
CA LYS A 26 -2.80 -0.94 8.45
C LYS A 26 -3.35 -2.00 7.49
N LEU A 27 -3.39 -3.26 7.92
CA LEU A 27 -3.76 -4.38 7.05
C LEU A 27 -5.12 -4.17 6.38
N PHE A 28 -6.15 -3.94 7.17
CA PHE A 28 -7.50 -3.81 6.63
C PHE A 28 -7.71 -2.51 5.85
N THR A 29 -6.94 -1.49 6.16
CA THR A 29 -6.92 -0.26 5.37
C THR A 29 -6.42 -0.55 3.95
N ILE A 30 -5.36 -1.35 3.82
CA ILE A 30 -4.82 -1.76 2.51
C ILE A 30 -5.81 -2.66 1.78
N VAL A 31 -6.45 -3.59 2.47
CA VAL A 31 -7.47 -4.46 1.87
C VAL A 31 -8.57 -3.62 1.21
N ARG A 32 -9.08 -2.61 1.91
CA ARG A 32 -10.11 -1.72 1.36
C ARG A 32 -9.58 -0.82 0.25
N LEU A 33 -8.38 -0.29 0.43
CA LEU A 33 -7.73 0.59 -0.54
C LEU A 33 -7.59 -0.08 -1.91
N LEU A 34 -7.23 -1.36 -1.91
CA LEU A 34 -7.05 -2.13 -3.13
C LEU A 34 -8.33 -2.79 -3.62
N GLY A 35 -9.43 -2.65 -2.89
CA GLY A 35 -10.71 -3.25 -3.27
C GLY A 35 -10.69 -4.78 -3.27
N LEU A 36 -9.88 -5.40 -2.40
CA LEU A 36 -9.70 -6.84 -2.40
C LEU A 36 -10.98 -7.62 -2.11
N GLU A 37 -11.87 -7.04 -1.31
CA GLU A 37 -13.15 -7.64 -0.97
C GLU A 37 -14.10 -7.80 -2.18
N HIS A 38 -13.84 -7.08 -3.27
CA HIS A 38 -14.62 -7.15 -4.50
C HIS A 38 -13.96 -7.99 -5.58
N MET A 39 -12.79 -8.54 -5.31
CA MET A 39 -12.06 -9.39 -6.26
C MET A 39 -12.53 -10.84 -6.15
N THR A 40 -12.45 -11.55 -7.28
CA THR A 40 -12.73 -12.98 -7.33
C THR A 40 -11.47 -13.83 -7.28
N ASN A 41 -10.31 -13.20 -7.23
CA ASN A 41 -9.02 -13.86 -7.12
C ASN A 41 -8.92 -14.62 -5.79
N ASN A 42 -8.13 -15.69 -5.80
CA ASN A 42 -7.82 -16.40 -4.55
C ASN A 42 -6.87 -15.52 -3.73
N ILE A 43 -7.32 -15.12 -2.55
CA ILE A 43 -6.59 -14.21 -1.67
C ILE A 43 -6.42 -14.85 -0.30
N THR A 44 -5.19 -14.82 0.21
CA THR A 44 -4.87 -15.27 1.56
C THR A 44 -4.37 -14.07 2.37
N ILE A 45 -4.95 -13.86 3.54
CA ILE A 45 -4.61 -12.76 4.43
C ILE A 45 -4.14 -13.32 5.77
N GLY A 46 -2.93 -12.93 6.18
CA GLY A 46 -2.41 -13.20 7.51
C GLY A 46 -2.48 -11.93 8.35
N PHE A 47 -3.01 -12.06 9.57
CA PHE A 47 -3.18 -10.92 10.48
C PHE A 47 -2.50 -11.20 11.81
N ASN A 48 -1.82 -10.20 12.36
CA ASN A 48 -1.12 -10.30 13.65
C ASN A 48 -0.06 -11.40 13.71
N LEU A 49 0.65 -11.58 12.61
CA LEU A 49 1.75 -12.54 12.55
C LEU A 49 2.96 -11.98 13.30
N GLU A 50 3.73 -12.85 13.93
CA GLU A 50 4.95 -12.43 14.62
C GLU A 50 5.98 -11.88 13.62
N SER A 51 6.56 -10.75 13.97
CA SER A 51 7.58 -10.09 13.17
C SER A 51 8.67 -9.52 14.06
N LYS A 52 9.90 -9.89 13.77
CA LYS A 52 11.06 -9.35 14.51
C LYS A 52 11.23 -7.86 14.26
N LYS A 53 10.87 -7.40 13.05
CA LYS A 53 11.05 -6.00 12.65
C LYS A 53 9.93 -5.09 13.14
N LEU A 54 8.68 -5.57 13.12
CA LEU A 54 7.49 -4.78 13.38
C LEU A 54 6.76 -5.17 14.68
N GLY A 55 7.21 -6.25 15.35
CA GLY A 55 6.46 -6.86 16.44
C GLY A 55 5.35 -7.74 15.91
N ARG A 56 4.36 -7.15 15.25
CA ARG A 56 3.29 -7.87 14.55
C ARG A 56 3.11 -7.31 13.15
N LYS A 57 2.80 -8.18 12.21
CA LYS A 57 2.62 -7.80 10.81
C LYS A 57 1.42 -8.47 10.18
N GLY A 58 0.97 -7.90 9.08
CA GLY A 58 0.04 -8.52 8.15
C GLY A 58 0.74 -8.95 6.87
N ILE A 59 0.16 -9.90 6.18
CA ILE A 59 0.59 -10.36 4.87
C ILE A 59 -0.63 -10.58 3.99
N ILE A 60 -0.52 -10.24 2.71
CA ILE A 60 -1.59 -10.46 1.73
C ILE A 60 -0.98 -11.18 0.53
N LYS A 61 -1.57 -12.32 0.16
CA LYS A 61 -1.20 -13.06 -1.05
C LYS A 61 -2.36 -13.04 -2.03
N ILE A 62 -2.14 -12.55 -3.23
CA ILE A 62 -3.17 -12.40 -4.23
C ILE A 62 -2.76 -13.16 -5.50
N ALA A 63 -3.50 -14.23 -5.80
CA ALA A 63 -3.22 -15.03 -6.98
C ALA A 63 -3.64 -14.29 -8.25
N GLY A 64 -2.77 -14.30 -9.26
CA GLY A 64 -3.07 -13.78 -10.58
C GLY A 64 -3.18 -12.27 -10.70
N LYS A 65 -2.77 -11.51 -9.69
CA LYS A 65 -2.84 -10.04 -9.70
C LYS A 65 -1.44 -9.44 -9.58
N PHE A 66 -1.14 -8.53 -10.49
CA PHE A 66 0.08 -7.71 -10.46
C PHE A 66 -0.33 -6.25 -10.41
N PHE A 67 0.27 -5.49 -9.50
CA PHE A 67 -0.12 -4.11 -9.27
C PHE A 67 0.66 -3.14 -10.15
N CYS A 68 -0.02 -2.11 -10.66
CA CYS A 68 0.61 -1.02 -11.39
C CYS A 68 1.20 0.00 -10.42
N ASP A 69 2.02 0.91 -10.94
CA ASP A 69 2.68 1.92 -10.12
C ASP A 69 1.69 2.82 -9.38
N GLU A 70 0.56 3.14 -9.98
CA GLU A 70 -0.48 3.95 -9.34
C GLU A 70 -1.03 3.27 -8.09
N GLU A 71 -1.33 1.97 -8.18
CA GLU A 71 -1.79 1.19 -7.03
C GLU A 71 -0.73 1.11 -5.93
N ILE A 72 0.53 0.91 -6.33
CA ILE A 72 1.66 0.88 -5.40
C ILE A 72 1.85 2.22 -4.70
N ASN A 73 1.68 3.33 -5.42
CA ASN A 73 1.76 4.66 -4.85
C ASN A 73 0.67 4.90 -3.79
N ARG A 74 -0.51 4.37 -4.01
CA ARG A 74 -1.59 4.42 -3.01
C ARG A 74 -1.22 3.67 -1.74
N ILE A 75 -0.64 2.49 -1.88
CA ILE A 75 -0.16 1.71 -0.74
C ILE A 75 0.90 2.51 0.05
N SER A 76 1.79 3.19 -0.65
CA SER A 76 2.89 3.94 -0.02
C SER A 76 2.41 5.05 0.91
N VAL A 77 1.26 5.63 0.64
CA VAL A 77 0.68 6.68 1.48
C VAL A 77 0.19 6.11 2.82
N VAL A 78 -0.38 4.91 2.78
CA VAL A 78 -0.92 4.23 3.97
C VAL A 78 0.18 3.57 4.78
N ALA A 79 1.06 2.85 4.11
CA ALA A 79 2.09 2.04 4.75
C ALA A 79 3.36 2.04 3.91
N PRO A 80 4.20 3.07 4.07
CA PRO A 80 5.51 3.07 3.44
C PRO A 80 6.34 1.92 4.00
N HIS A 81 7.29 1.43 3.19
CA HIS A 81 8.20 0.34 3.54
C HIS A 81 7.59 -1.06 3.55
N VAL A 82 6.34 -1.25 3.11
CA VAL A 82 5.85 -2.61 2.86
C VAL A 82 6.66 -3.24 1.73
N LYS A 83 6.75 -4.55 1.74
CA LYS A 83 7.52 -5.29 0.76
C LYS A 83 6.60 -5.98 -0.22
N LEU A 84 6.88 -5.81 -1.51
CA LEU A 84 6.16 -6.47 -2.58
C LEU A 84 7.07 -7.55 -3.17
N ASN A 85 6.55 -8.77 -3.22
CA ASN A 85 7.21 -9.88 -3.90
C ASN A 85 6.34 -10.30 -5.08
N ILE A 86 6.93 -10.27 -6.26
CA ILE A 86 6.26 -10.73 -7.48
C ILE A 86 6.61 -12.20 -7.67
N ILE A 87 5.59 -13.03 -7.79
CA ILE A 87 5.73 -14.49 -7.90
C ILE A 87 5.36 -14.92 -9.31
N ARG A 88 6.22 -15.72 -9.93
CA ARG A 88 5.95 -16.41 -11.19
C ARG A 88 6.51 -17.82 -11.13
N ASP A 89 5.69 -18.81 -11.52
CA ASP A 89 6.04 -20.22 -11.46
C ASP A 89 6.58 -20.63 -10.08
N TYR A 90 5.89 -20.20 -9.01
CA TYR A 90 6.24 -20.48 -7.61
C TYR A 90 7.55 -19.85 -7.14
N GLU A 91 8.17 -18.98 -7.94
CA GLU A 91 9.42 -18.33 -7.58
C GLU A 91 9.25 -16.81 -7.45
N VAL A 92 9.98 -16.22 -6.51
CA VAL A 92 10.05 -14.77 -6.38
C VAL A 92 10.95 -14.24 -7.47
N VAL A 93 10.37 -13.57 -8.47
CA VAL A 93 11.13 -13.00 -9.60
C VAL A 93 11.52 -11.55 -9.37
N GLU A 94 10.83 -10.86 -8.47
CA GLU A 94 11.12 -9.47 -8.14
C GLU A 94 10.76 -9.20 -6.69
N LYS A 95 11.63 -8.50 -5.97
CA LYS A 95 11.39 -7.99 -4.62
C LYS A 95 11.60 -6.50 -4.63
N LYS A 96 10.63 -5.75 -4.12
CA LYS A 96 10.80 -4.32 -3.99
C LYS A 96 10.14 -3.80 -2.72
N GLU A 97 10.72 -2.75 -2.16
CA GLU A 97 10.16 -2.04 -1.03
C GLU A 97 9.37 -0.85 -1.54
N VAL A 98 8.13 -0.72 -1.06
CA VAL A 98 7.28 0.40 -1.45
C VAL A 98 7.79 1.67 -0.78
N GLN A 99 7.97 2.72 -1.57
CA GLN A 99 8.42 4.04 -1.09
C GLN A 99 7.49 5.10 -1.64
N MET A 100 7.29 6.17 -0.88
CA MET A 100 6.52 7.30 -1.37
C MET A 100 7.25 7.95 -2.55
N PRO A 101 6.57 8.17 -3.67
CA PRO A 101 7.14 8.93 -4.78
C PRO A 101 7.25 10.42 -4.41
N ASP A 102 7.91 11.20 -5.24
CA ASP A 102 8.03 12.64 -5.03
C ASP A 102 6.71 13.38 -5.26
N GLU A 103 5.85 12.83 -6.10
CA GLU A 103 4.55 13.39 -6.43
C GLU A 103 3.44 12.35 -6.32
N LEU A 104 2.26 12.79 -5.87
CA LEU A 104 1.06 11.96 -5.74
C LEU A 104 -0.06 12.61 -6.54
N LYS A 105 -0.46 11.98 -7.65
CA LYS A 105 -1.51 12.48 -8.53
C LYS A 105 -2.80 11.68 -8.35
N ALA A 106 -3.90 12.40 -8.08
CA ALA A 106 -5.24 11.82 -7.94
C ALA A 106 -5.35 10.74 -6.85
N ILE A 107 -4.54 10.86 -5.79
CA ILE A 107 -4.50 9.88 -4.69
C ILE A 107 -5.06 10.49 -3.40
N ILE A 108 -4.71 11.74 -3.11
CA ILE A 108 -5.05 12.41 -1.86
C ILE A 108 -6.04 13.54 -2.14
N LYS A 109 -7.08 13.63 -1.29
CA LYS A 109 -7.99 14.76 -1.28
C LYS A 109 -7.33 15.92 -0.53
N CYS A 110 -7.44 17.14 -1.07
CA CYS A 110 -6.96 18.33 -0.36
C CYS A 110 -7.84 18.63 0.84
N ALA A 111 -7.22 18.83 2.00
CA ALA A 111 -7.95 19.15 3.24
C ALA A 111 -8.49 20.58 3.27
N ASN A 112 -8.04 21.44 2.36
CA ASN A 112 -8.51 22.81 2.25
C ASN A 112 -9.84 22.85 1.47
N PRO A 113 -10.98 23.15 2.11
CA PRO A 113 -12.27 23.19 1.40
C PRO A 113 -12.32 24.23 0.29
N LYS A 114 -11.47 25.24 0.36
CA LYS A 114 -11.41 26.32 -0.64
C LYS A 114 -10.46 26.01 -1.80
N CYS A 115 -9.73 24.87 -1.74
CA CYS A 115 -8.85 24.50 -2.83
C CYS A 115 -9.67 24.25 -4.11
N ILE A 116 -9.13 24.69 -5.25
CA ILE A 116 -9.79 24.52 -6.55
C ILE A 116 -10.10 23.04 -6.84
N THR A 117 -9.26 22.12 -6.36
CA THR A 117 -9.47 20.68 -6.56
C THR A 117 -10.72 20.14 -5.86
N ASN A 118 -11.24 20.86 -4.86
CA ASN A 118 -12.48 20.51 -4.18
C ASN A 118 -13.70 21.23 -4.77
N ASN A 119 -13.49 22.18 -5.67
CA ASN A 119 -14.55 23.01 -6.24
C ASN A 119 -14.70 22.83 -7.75
N GLU A 120 -13.76 22.18 -8.40
CA GLU A 120 -13.77 21.87 -9.83
C GLU A 120 -13.49 20.39 -10.05
N PRO A 121 -14.03 19.78 -11.12
CA PRO A 121 -13.78 18.37 -11.42
C PRO A 121 -12.38 18.19 -12.01
N MET A 122 -11.36 18.15 -11.15
CA MET A 122 -9.98 18.00 -11.56
C MET A 122 -9.21 17.09 -10.59
N ALA A 123 -8.17 16.45 -11.12
CA ALA A 123 -7.32 15.60 -10.31
C ALA A 123 -6.46 16.43 -9.35
N THR A 124 -6.27 15.92 -8.14
CA THR A 124 -5.34 16.52 -7.19
C THR A 124 -3.90 16.19 -7.57
N LEU A 125 -2.99 17.04 -7.14
CA LEU A 125 -1.55 16.82 -7.27
C LEU A 125 -0.88 17.32 -6.00
N PHE A 126 -0.14 16.42 -5.36
CA PHE A 126 0.61 16.73 -4.15
C PHE A 126 2.09 16.46 -4.36
N HIS A 127 2.93 17.31 -3.76
CA HIS A 127 4.36 17.10 -3.69
C HIS A 127 4.70 16.58 -2.31
N VAL A 128 5.53 15.53 -2.25
CA VAL A 128 5.97 14.97 -0.97
C VAL A 128 7.13 15.82 -0.45
N VAL A 129 6.89 16.54 0.63
CA VAL A 129 7.87 17.44 1.26
C VAL A 129 8.80 16.67 2.19
N ASP A 130 8.24 15.75 2.96
CA ASP A 130 8.99 14.93 3.92
C ASP A 130 8.45 13.50 3.86
N LYS A 131 9.24 12.60 3.30
CA LYS A 131 8.84 11.19 3.14
C LYS A 131 8.75 10.46 4.48
N ASP A 132 9.65 10.76 5.40
CA ASP A 132 9.73 10.09 6.69
C ASP A 132 8.55 10.44 7.58
N ASN A 133 8.15 11.70 7.60
CA ASN A 133 7.04 12.20 8.41
C ASN A 133 5.71 12.25 7.65
N CYS A 134 5.70 11.86 6.39
CA CYS A 134 4.54 11.87 5.53
C CYS A 134 3.87 13.25 5.47
N ILE A 135 4.67 14.26 5.12
CA ILE A 135 4.18 15.62 4.90
C ILE A 135 4.09 15.87 3.39
N VAL A 136 2.91 16.26 2.94
CA VAL A 136 2.61 16.52 1.54
C VAL A 136 2.09 17.94 1.37
N LYS A 137 2.33 18.52 0.19
CA LYS A 137 1.93 19.89 -0.12
C LYS A 137 1.09 19.90 -1.39
N CYS A 138 -0.09 20.50 -1.31
CA CYS A 138 -0.95 20.65 -2.50
C CYS A 138 -0.28 21.55 -3.53
N HIS A 139 -0.25 21.09 -4.78
CA HIS A 139 0.31 21.83 -5.90
C HIS A 139 -0.45 23.13 -6.15
N TYR A 140 -1.76 23.14 -5.95
CA TYR A 140 -2.64 24.25 -6.33
C TYR A 140 -2.78 25.29 -5.23
N CYS A 141 -3.12 24.88 -3.99
CA CYS A 141 -3.32 25.84 -2.90
C CYS A 141 -2.10 25.97 -1.98
N GLU A 142 -1.08 25.13 -2.19
CA GLU A 142 0.17 25.14 -1.44
C GLU A 142 0.06 24.81 0.06
N LYS A 143 -1.09 24.35 0.51
CA LYS A 143 -1.27 23.95 1.90
C LYS A 143 -0.62 22.60 2.15
N GLU A 144 0.10 22.47 3.27
CA GLU A 144 0.70 21.24 3.70
C GLU A 144 -0.27 20.41 4.54
N GLN A 145 -0.16 19.08 4.42
CA GLN A 145 -0.94 18.12 5.22
C GLN A 145 0.02 17.08 5.79
N ASN A 146 -0.23 16.68 7.03
CA ASN A 146 0.51 15.59 7.66
C ASN A 146 -0.29 14.28 7.55
N ARG A 147 0.28 13.19 8.08
CA ARG A 147 -0.31 11.85 8.02
C ARG A 147 -1.75 11.81 8.52
N ASN A 148 -2.06 12.54 9.58
CA ASN A 148 -3.38 12.53 10.21
C ASN A 148 -4.43 13.28 9.40
N GLU A 149 -4.00 14.14 8.50
CA GLU A 149 -4.88 14.97 7.65
C GLU A 149 -5.09 14.36 6.27
N ILE A 150 -4.42 13.27 5.95
CA ILE A 150 -4.50 12.64 4.63
C ILE A 150 -5.76 11.80 4.52
N GLU A 151 -6.55 12.10 3.50
CA GLU A 151 -7.70 11.30 3.08
C GLU A 151 -7.44 10.82 1.66
N ILE A 152 -7.51 9.50 1.44
CA ILE A 152 -7.29 8.90 0.12
C ILE A 152 -8.59 8.90 -0.65
N ILE A 153 -8.51 9.31 -1.90
CA ILE A 153 -9.65 9.37 -2.80
C ILE A 153 -10.03 7.97 -3.29
#